data_037fb90784b3795148ae567cdba5bcb6
#
_entry.id   037fb90784b3795148ae567cdba5bcb6
#
_cell.length_a   1.000
_cell.length_b   1.000
_cell.length_c   1.000
_cell.angle_alpha   90.00
_cell.angle_beta   90.00
_cell.angle_gamma   90.00
#
_symmetry.space_group_name_H-M   'P 1'
#
loop_
_entity.id
_entity.type
_entity.pdbx_description
1 polymer ?
#
loop_
_entity_poly.entity_id
_entity_poly.type
_entity_poly.pdbx_seq_one_letter_code
_entity_poly.pdbx_strand_id
1 'polypeptide(L)'
;MISLTIKNEYINLCYIKIRIAYVITVATTIFLGLASRRYSHELPPFIAENAGDVIWAMMVYYGLRFLLVRKRLVLAIWISFLFCYSIEFSQLYQGEWIKQIRATSLGALIFGKGFLTVDLFRYAVGILLAAFFDKVILLSIQRIHNNPRR
;
A
#
# COMPACT_ATOMS: atom_id res chain seq x y z
N MET A 1 27.11 15.51 -25.44
CA MET A 1 27.32 14.38 -24.53
C MET A 1 27.07 14.76 -23.04
N ILE A 2 27.61 15.86 -22.54
CA ILE A 2 27.45 16.36 -21.15
C ILE A 2 25.96 16.63 -20.79
N SER A 3 25.14 17.18 -21.67
CA SER A 3 23.73 17.48 -21.44
C SER A 3 22.87 16.25 -21.17
N LEU A 4 23.15 15.11 -21.79
CA LEU A 4 22.42 13.84 -21.59
C LEU A 4 22.75 13.22 -20.23
N THR A 5 23.98 13.34 -19.77
CA THR A 5 24.43 12.82 -18.47
C THR A 5 23.76 13.58 -17.33
N ILE A 6 23.74 14.91 -17.40
CA ILE A 6 23.07 15.78 -16.40
C ILE A 6 21.55 15.46 -16.35
N LYS A 7 20.91 15.31 -17.51
CA LYS A 7 19.49 14.96 -17.56
C LYS A 7 19.18 13.61 -16.91
N ASN A 8 20.04 12.60 -17.11
CA ASN A 8 19.87 11.28 -16.51
C ASN A 8 20.08 11.31 -14.98
N GLU A 9 21.02 12.11 -14.49
CA GLU A 9 21.23 12.30 -13.05
C GLU A 9 20.00 12.95 -12.39
N TYR A 10 19.44 13.99 -13.00
CA TYR A 10 18.21 14.64 -12.51
C TYR A 10 17.02 13.66 -12.44
N ILE A 11 16.84 12.84 -13.47
CA ILE A 11 15.78 11.84 -13.52
C ILE A 11 15.97 10.81 -12.40
N ASN A 12 17.18 10.31 -12.21
CA ASN A 12 17.47 9.33 -11.15
C ASN A 12 17.25 9.93 -9.76
N LEU A 13 17.66 11.17 -9.53
CA LEU A 13 17.43 11.87 -8.25
C LEU A 13 15.95 12.05 -7.95
N CYS A 14 15.14 12.35 -8.96
CA CYS A 14 13.69 12.44 -8.83
C CYS A 14 13.08 11.09 -8.40
N TYR A 15 13.49 9.99 -9.03
CA TYR A 15 13.02 8.65 -8.64
C TYR A 15 13.44 8.24 -7.23
N ILE A 16 14.64 8.65 -6.79
CA ILE A 16 15.10 8.40 -5.41
C ILE A 16 14.20 9.14 -4.41
N LYS A 17 13.91 10.42 -4.65
CA LYS A 17 13.00 11.19 -3.78
C LYS A 17 11.61 10.57 -3.69
N ILE A 18 11.05 10.13 -4.82
CA ILE A 18 9.75 9.46 -4.87
C ILE A 18 9.78 8.13 -4.10
N ARG A 19 10.86 7.34 -4.22
CA ARG A 19 11.03 6.11 -3.45
C ARG A 19 11.09 6.36 -1.94
N ILE A 20 11.83 7.40 -1.52
CA ILE A 20 11.88 7.78 -0.10
C ILE A 20 10.48 8.16 0.41
N ALA A 21 9.71 8.91 -0.37
CA ALA A 21 8.34 9.23 -0.02
C ALA A 21 7.47 7.97 0.15
N TYR A 22 7.58 6.98 -0.75
CA TYR A 22 6.87 5.72 -0.59
C TYR A 22 7.31 4.92 0.65
N VAL A 23 8.61 4.90 0.99
CA VAL A 23 9.08 4.24 2.22
C VAL A 23 8.46 4.90 3.45
N ILE A 24 8.43 6.23 3.51
CA ILE A 24 7.80 6.98 4.60
C ILE A 24 6.30 6.66 4.67
N THR A 25 5.61 6.65 3.53
CA THR A 25 4.17 6.34 3.46
C THR A 25 3.89 4.90 3.93
N VAL A 26 4.71 3.92 3.52
CA VAL A 26 4.60 2.53 3.99
C VAL A 26 4.81 2.45 5.50
N ALA A 27 5.84 3.10 6.04
CA ALA A 27 6.08 3.13 7.49
C ALA A 27 4.90 3.77 8.25
N THR A 28 4.35 4.86 7.71
CA THR A 28 3.17 5.53 8.29
C THR A 28 1.93 4.62 8.25
N THR A 29 1.67 3.93 7.15
CA THR A 29 0.53 3.00 7.04
C THR A 29 0.69 1.80 7.97
N ILE A 30 1.91 1.25 8.14
CA ILE A 30 2.18 0.21 9.13
C ILE A 30 1.84 0.72 10.54
N PHE A 31 2.35 1.89 10.92
CA PHE A 31 2.09 2.47 12.24
C PHE A 31 0.60 2.69 12.47
N LEU A 32 -0.11 3.29 11.52
CA LEU A 32 -1.56 3.52 11.60
C LEU A 32 -2.36 2.22 11.66
N GLY A 33 -1.99 1.21 10.88
CA GLY A 33 -2.64 -0.10 10.90
C GLY A 33 -2.47 -0.83 12.23
N LEU A 34 -1.28 -0.78 12.84
CA LEU A 34 -1.04 -1.32 14.17
C LEU A 34 -1.76 -0.52 15.25
N ALA A 35 -1.76 0.81 15.16
CA ALA A 35 -2.47 1.68 16.09
C ALA A 35 -3.98 1.44 16.03
N SER A 36 -4.59 1.32 14.85
CA SER A 36 -6.03 1.05 14.70
C SER A 36 -6.45 -0.27 15.35
N ARG A 37 -5.60 -1.28 15.33
CA ARG A 37 -5.84 -2.56 16.01
C ARG A 37 -5.62 -2.48 17.52
N ARG A 38 -4.58 -1.73 17.96
CA ARG A 38 -4.25 -1.56 19.39
C ARG A 38 -5.32 -0.80 20.14
N TYR A 39 -5.86 0.27 19.53
CA TYR A 39 -6.86 1.15 20.10
C TYR A 39 -8.28 0.90 19.58
N SER A 40 -8.56 -0.32 19.09
CA SER A 40 -9.85 -0.67 18.48
C SER A 40 -11.05 -0.43 19.41
N HIS A 41 -10.87 -0.58 20.72
CA HIS A 41 -11.91 -0.36 21.73
C HIS A 41 -12.23 1.13 21.99
N GLU A 42 -11.35 2.05 21.59
CA GLU A 42 -11.57 3.49 21.69
C GLU A 42 -12.17 4.08 20.39
N LEU A 43 -12.13 3.31 19.29
CA LEU A 43 -12.64 3.73 18.00
C LEU A 43 -14.13 3.41 17.84
N PRO A 44 -14.87 4.21 17.05
CA PRO A 44 -16.22 3.83 16.65
C PRO A 44 -16.23 2.42 16.02
N PRO A 45 -17.24 1.57 16.29
CA PRO A 45 -17.26 0.17 15.84
C PRO A 45 -16.95 -0.01 14.35
N PHE A 46 -17.54 0.83 13.50
CA PHE A 46 -17.30 0.79 12.07
C PHE A 46 -15.83 0.99 11.70
N ILE A 47 -15.11 1.90 12.36
CA ILE A 47 -13.67 2.17 12.12
C ILE A 47 -12.84 1.02 12.69
N ALA A 48 -13.15 0.58 13.90
CA ALA A 48 -12.44 -0.50 14.57
C ALA A 48 -12.43 -1.80 13.75
N GLU A 49 -13.54 -2.12 13.09
CA GLU A 49 -13.69 -3.34 12.29
C GLU A 49 -13.06 -3.25 10.89
N ASN A 50 -13.01 -2.05 10.30
CA ASN A 50 -12.65 -1.93 8.88
C ASN A 50 -11.28 -1.29 8.63
N ALA A 51 -10.83 -0.37 9.51
CA ALA A 51 -9.64 0.44 9.24
C ALA A 51 -8.36 -0.39 9.10
N GLY A 52 -8.20 -1.45 9.90
CA GLY A 52 -7.01 -2.30 9.85
C GLY A 52 -6.75 -2.89 8.46
N ASP A 53 -7.78 -3.42 7.83
CA ASP A 53 -7.67 -4.11 6.54
C ASP A 53 -7.58 -3.13 5.38
N VAL A 54 -8.28 -1.99 5.46
CA VAL A 54 -8.15 -0.89 4.50
C VAL A 54 -6.73 -0.34 4.51
N ILE A 55 -6.17 -0.04 5.69
CA ILE A 55 -4.81 0.51 5.83
C ILE A 55 -3.77 -0.53 5.40
N TRP A 56 -3.99 -1.82 5.69
CA TRP A 56 -3.13 -2.90 5.22
C TRP A 56 -3.06 -2.95 3.69
N ALA A 57 -4.20 -2.84 3.00
CA ALA A 57 -4.26 -2.80 1.54
C ALA A 57 -3.58 -1.54 0.97
N MET A 58 -3.70 -0.38 1.63
CA MET A 58 -2.96 0.83 1.27
C MET A 58 -1.45 0.62 1.40
N MET A 59 -0.99 -0.04 2.47
CA MET A 59 0.42 -0.38 2.66
C MET A 59 0.95 -1.26 1.52
N VAL A 60 0.21 -2.30 1.13
CA VAL A 60 0.57 -3.18 0.01
C VAL A 60 0.69 -2.38 -1.28
N TYR A 61 -0.28 -1.50 -1.58
CA TYR A 61 -0.22 -0.65 -2.76
C TYR A 61 1.03 0.24 -2.77
N TYR A 62 1.32 0.96 -1.69
CA TYR A 62 2.51 1.83 -1.63
C TYR A 62 3.82 1.05 -1.66
N GLY A 63 3.88 -0.15 -1.09
CA GLY A 63 5.01 -1.05 -1.21
C GLY A 63 5.27 -1.46 -2.66
N LEU A 64 4.21 -1.80 -3.40
CA LEU A 64 4.30 -2.09 -4.83
C LEU A 64 4.66 -0.85 -5.65
N ARG A 65 4.18 0.33 -5.29
CA ARG A 65 4.60 1.60 -5.95
C ARG A 65 6.07 1.90 -5.73
N PHE A 66 6.61 1.62 -4.55
CA PHE A 66 8.06 1.71 -4.30
C PHE A 66 8.86 0.81 -5.25
N LEU A 67 8.43 -0.44 -5.46
CA LEU A 67 9.08 -1.38 -6.38
C LEU A 67 8.87 -0.98 -7.84
N LEU A 68 7.67 -0.56 -8.19
CA LEU A 68 7.20 -0.28 -9.55
C LEU A 68 7.23 1.23 -9.89
N VAL A 69 8.09 2.02 -9.24
CA VAL A 69 8.12 3.50 -9.37
C VAL A 69 8.24 3.99 -10.83
N ARG A 70 8.88 3.22 -11.70
CA ARG A 70 9.03 3.52 -13.14
C ARG A 70 7.88 2.99 -14.00
N LYS A 71 6.95 2.25 -13.42
CA LYS A 71 5.84 1.63 -14.16
C LYS A 71 4.56 2.45 -14.01
N ARG A 72 3.57 2.15 -14.89
CA ARG A 72 2.27 2.82 -14.86
C ARG A 72 1.55 2.53 -13.54
N LEU A 73 0.85 3.52 -13.01
CA LEU A 73 0.04 3.42 -11.78
C LEU A 73 -0.98 2.28 -11.87
N VAL A 74 -1.61 2.11 -13.05
CA VAL A 74 -2.60 1.04 -13.30
C VAL A 74 -2.02 -0.35 -13.05
N LEU A 75 -0.75 -0.59 -13.40
CA LEU A 75 -0.10 -1.88 -13.15
C LEU A 75 0.03 -2.15 -11.65
N ALA A 76 0.39 -1.13 -10.86
CA ALA A 76 0.48 -1.27 -9.42
C ALA A 76 -0.90 -1.56 -8.78
N ILE A 77 -1.97 -0.93 -9.28
CA ILE A 77 -3.34 -1.22 -8.84
C ILE A 77 -3.67 -2.71 -9.06
N TRP A 78 -3.50 -3.21 -10.30
CA TRP A 78 -3.83 -4.60 -10.61
C TRP A 78 -3.01 -5.61 -9.81
N ILE A 79 -1.71 -5.37 -9.64
CA ILE A 79 -0.86 -6.26 -8.85
C ILE A 79 -1.25 -6.21 -7.36
N SER A 80 -1.66 -5.03 -6.85
CA SER A 80 -2.16 -4.91 -5.48
C SER A 80 -3.45 -5.72 -5.26
N PHE A 81 -4.39 -5.63 -6.20
CA PHE A 81 -5.61 -6.46 -6.15
C PHE A 81 -5.27 -7.93 -6.20
N LEU A 82 -4.43 -8.36 -7.14
CA LEU A 82 -4.04 -9.75 -7.28
C LEU A 82 -3.38 -10.26 -5.99
N PHE A 83 -2.47 -9.48 -5.41
CA PHE A 83 -1.78 -9.85 -4.17
C PHE A 83 -2.74 -9.96 -2.97
N CYS A 84 -3.53 -8.91 -2.70
CA CYS A 84 -4.45 -8.89 -1.56
C CYS A 84 -5.50 -10.00 -1.67
N TYR A 85 -6.08 -10.21 -2.87
CA TYR A 85 -7.06 -11.26 -3.09
C TYR A 85 -6.46 -12.65 -3.02
N SER A 86 -5.21 -12.84 -3.50
CA SER A 86 -4.50 -14.12 -3.35
C SER A 86 -4.27 -14.48 -1.87
N ILE A 87 -3.91 -13.50 -1.04
CA ILE A 87 -3.79 -13.71 0.41
C ILE A 87 -5.14 -14.13 0.99
N GLU A 88 -6.23 -13.43 0.64
CA GLU A 88 -7.56 -13.73 1.14
C GLU A 88 -8.03 -15.13 0.71
N PHE A 89 -7.91 -15.47 -0.58
CA PHE A 89 -8.24 -16.81 -1.05
C PHE A 89 -7.34 -17.90 -0.46
N SER A 90 -6.08 -17.59 -0.12
CA SER A 90 -5.20 -18.53 0.57
C SER A 90 -5.75 -18.96 1.93
N GLN A 91 -6.62 -18.13 2.54
CA GLN A 91 -7.23 -18.43 3.83
C GLN A 91 -8.31 -19.52 3.77
N LEU A 92 -8.81 -19.85 2.57
CA LEU A 92 -9.65 -21.04 2.37
C LEU A 92 -8.87 -22.34 2.60
N TYR A 93 -7.56 -22.31 2.38
CA TYR A 93 -6.72 -23.46 2.67
C TYR A 93 -6.41 -23.56 4.16
N GLN A 94 -6.78 -24.67 4.79
CA GLN A 94 -6.72 -24.91 6.24
C GLN A 94 -5.77 -26.06 6.64
N GLY A 95 -4.72 -26.30 5.84
CA GLY A 95 -3.68 -27.29 6.19
C GLY A 95 -2.97 -26.99 7.51
N GLU A 96 -2.52 -28.03 8.22
CA GLU A 96 -1.93 -27.89 9.57
C GLU A 96 -0.71 -26.96 9.61
N TRP A 97 0.16 -27.02 8.60
CA TRP A 97 1.35 -26.18 8.52
C TRP A 97 1.01 -24.69 8.44
N ILE A 98 -0.03 -24.31 7.65
CA ILE A 98 -0.44 -22.90 7.51
C ILE A 98 -1.17 -22.41 8.75
N LYS A 99 -1.91 -23.28 9.45
CA LYS A 99 -2.53 -22.96 10.74
C LYS A 99 -1.46 -22.62 11.79
N GLN A 100 -0.37 -23.37 11.85
CA GLN A 100 0.74 -23.08 12.76
C GLN A 100 1.38 -21.73 12.47
N ILE A 101 1.59 -21.37 11.20
CA ILE A 101 2.10 -20.05 10.81
C ILE A 101 1.13 -18.95 11.23
N ARG A 102 -0.16 -19.11 10.96
CA ARG A 102 -1.22 -18.15 11.32
C ARG A 102 -1.44 -18.03 12.84
N ALA A 103 -1.03 -19.01 13.62
CA ALA A 103 -1.05 -18.94 15.09
C ALA A 103 0.01 -17.98 15.65
N THR A 104 1.04 -17.64 14.88
CA THR A 104 2.03 -16.62 15.27
C THR A 104 1.48 -15.21 15.04
N SER A 105 1.96 -14.23 15.83
CA SER A 105 1.52 -12.84 15.69
C SER A 105 1.79 -12.27 14.29
N LEU A 106 2.97 -12.55 13.72
CA LEU A 106 3.35 -12.11 12.37
C LEU A 106 2.57 -12.86 11.29
N GLY A 107 2.40 -14.18 11.45
CA GLY A 107 1.62 -14.99 10.53
C GLY A 107 0.15 -14.57 10.49
N ALA A 108 -0.45 -14.28 11.63
CA ALA A 108 -1.81 -13.76 11.70
C ALA A 108 -1.95 -12.37 11.06
N LEU A 109 -0.90 -11.53 11.16
CA LEU A 109 -0.89 -10.19 10.57
C LEU A 109 -0.79 -10.22 9.04
N ILE A 110 0.01 -11.15 8.49
CA ILE A 110 0.28 -11.23 7.05
C ILE A 110 -0.77 -12.09 6.32
N PHE A 111 -1.07 -13.27 6.86
CA PHE A 111 -1.93 -14.27 6.22
C PHE A 111 -3.37 -14.27 6.74
N GLY A 112 -3.69 -13.42 7.73
CA GLY A 112 -5.01 -13.39 8.35
C GLY A 112 -5.32 -14.65 9.16
N LYS A 113 -6.55 -14.71 9.71
CA LYS A 113 -6.99 -15.86 10.52
C LYS A 113 -8.09 -16.69 9.85
N GLY A 114 -8.79 -16.15 8.87
CA GLY A 114 -9.88 -16.83 8.18
C GLY A 114 -10.46 -15.97 7.06
N PHE A 115 -10.95 -16.61 6.00
CA PHE A 115 -11.55 -15.95 4.84
C PHE A 115 -12.83 -15.21 5.22
N LEU A 116 -12.90 -13.93 4.85
CA LEU A 116 -14.08 -13.10 4.99
C LEU A 116 -14.35 -12.34 3.69
N THR A 117 -15.49 -12.60 3.07
CA THR A 117 -15.87 -11.91 1.82
C THR A 117 -15.85 -10.38 1.96
N VAL A 118 -16.13 -9.85 3.14
CA VAL A 118 -16.09 -8.41 3.41
C VAL A 118 -14.67 -7.83 3.27
N ASP A 119 -13.63 -8.62 3.50
CA ASP A 119 -12.24 -8.16 3.40
C ASP A 119 -11.85 -7.85 1.96
N LEU A 120 -12.46 -8.52 0.98
CA LEU A 120 -12.27 -8.19 -0.44
C LEU A 120 -12.74 -6.75 -0.74
N PHE A 121 -13.85 -6.31 -0.12
CA PHE A 121 -14.33 -4.93 -0.25
C PHE A 121 -13.42 -3.94 0.48
N ARG A 122 -12.94 -4.29 1.69
CA ARG A 122 -12.00 -3.47 2.46
C ARG A 122 -10.70 -3.25 1.68
N TYR A 123 -10.16 -4.32 1.07
CA TYR A 123 -8.97 -4.24 0.23
C TYR A 123 -9.21 -3.38 -1.02
N ALA A 124 -10.35 -3.54 -1.67
CA ALA A 124 -10.70 -2.70 -2.83
C ALA A 124 -10.72 -1.22 -2.46
N VAL A 125 -11.39 -0.86 -1.36
CA VAL A 125 -11.45 0.52 -0.85
C VAL A 125 -10.04 1.03 -0.55
N GLY A 126 -9.21 0.27 0.16
CA GLY A 126 -7.84 0.65 0.52
C GLY A 126 -6.97 0.92 -0.71
N ILE A 127 -6.98 0.01 -1.68
CA ILE A 127 -6.19 0.16 -2.92
C ILE A 127 -6.64 1.38 -3.73
N LEU A 128 -7.96 1.58 -3.88
CA LEU A 128 -8.50 2.70 -4.64
C LEU A 128 -8.23 4.05 -3.97
N LEU A 129 -8.36 4.14 -2.65
CA LEU A 129 -8.00 5.34 -1.89
C LEU A 129 -6.50 5.65 -2.02
N ALA A 130 -5.63 4.65 -1.85
CA ALA A 130 -4.20 4.82 -2.00
C ALA A 130 -3.82 5.28 -3.41
N ALA A 131 -4.41 4.68 -4.45
CA ALA A 131 -4.19 5.05 -5.85
C ALA A 131 -4.69 6.46 -6.15
N PHE A 132 -5.82 6.87 -5.57
CA PHE A 132 -6.35 8.23 -5.71
C PHE A 132 -5.38 9.26 -5.11
N PHE A 133 -4.92 9.06 -3.88
CA PHE A 133 -3.96 9.96 -3.24
C PHE A 133 -2.63 10.01 -3.98
N ASP A 134 -2.11 8.86 -4.42
CA ASP A 134 -0.88 8.78 -5.20
C ASP A 134 -1.00 9.58 -6.52
N LYS A 135 -2.10 9.42 -7.23
CA LYS A 135 -2.38 10.18 -8.46
C LYS A 135 -2.47 11.69 -8.21
N VAL A 136 -3.16 12.11 -7.16
CA VAL A 136 -3.29 13.53 -6.80
C VAL A 136 -1.93 14.13 -6.48
N ILE A 137 -1.10 13.45 -5.69
CA ILE A 137 0.26 13.90 -5.34
C ILE A 137 1.14 14.01 -6.58
N LEU A 138 1.13 12.99 -7.44
CA LEU A 138 1.91 13.01 -8.69
C LEU A 138 1.49 14.15 -9.62
N LEU A 139 0.19 14.40 -9.78
CA LEU A 139 -0.31 15.53 -10.58
C LEU A 139 0.09 16.88 -9.99
N SER A 140 0.09 17.01 -8.67
CA SER A 140 0.51 18.23 -7.98
C SER A 140 1.99 18.52 -8.21
N ILE A 141 2.84 17.49 -8.12
CA ILE A 141 4.27 17.61 -8.38
C ILE A 141 4.52 18.03 -9.84
N GLN A 142 3.80 17.43 -10.80
CA GLN A 142 3.92 17.77 -12.22
C GLN A 142 3.48 19.23 -12.50
N ARG A 143 2.42 19.72 -11.86
CA ARG A 143 1.97 21.12 -12.00
C ARG A 143 3.02 22.12 -11.51
N ILE A 144 3.66 21.84 -10.35
CA ILE A 144 4.70 22.70 -9.79
C ILE A 144 5.91 22.75 -10.74
N HIS A 145 6.27 21.61 -11.32
CA HIS A 145 7.40 21.53 -12.24
C HIS A 145 7.15 22.25 -13.58
N ASN A 146 5.93 22.20 -14.09
CA ASN A 146 5.55 22.83 -15.37
C ASN A 146 5.22 24.33 -15.24
N ASN A 147 5.09 24.88 -14.03
CA ASN A 147 4.83 26.29 -13.78
C ASN A 147 5.82 26.90 -12.75
N PRO A 148 7.07 27.12 -13.13
CA PRO A 148 8.12 27.62 -12.23
C PRO A 148 8.03 29.12 -11.87
N ARG A 149 6.90 29.79 -12.24
CA ARG A 149 6.69 31.23 -11.95
C ARG A 149 5.55 31.42 -10.96
N ARG A 150 5.87 31.31 -9.70
CA ARG A 150 5.25 32.06 -8.59
C ARG A 150 6.22 32.10 -7.43
#